data_c2b111b3c3dcb73901d191f9cab890b9
#
_entry.id   c2b111b3c3dcb73901d191f9cab890b9
#
_cell.length_a   1.000
_cell.length_b   1.000
_cell.length_c   1.000
_cell.angle_alpha   90.00
_cell.angle_beta   90.00
_cell.angle_gamma   90.00
#
_symmetry.space_group_name_H-M   'P 1'
#
loop_
_entity.id
_entity.type
_entity.pdbx_description
1 polymer ?
#
loop_
_entity_poly.entity_id
_entity_poly.type
_entity_poly.pdbx_seq_one_letter_code
_entity_poly.pdbx_strand_id
1 'polypeptide(L)'
;MTTIRSRKAKGRRLQDWVRDSLRGLFLTLTDDDVKVAIMGERGTDVKLSKQAKKLFPYDIECKNAEGWTKIYNAYDQADGHGDDHPVVFIKMNRRKPLAIIDAKHFMKLNNVGFITDPIKVEYLDERKR
;
A
#
# COMPACT_ATOMS: atom_id res chain seq x y z
N MET A 1 -11.05 -17.39 17.76
CA MET A 1 -9.93 -18.01 17.04
C MET A 1 -10.14 -17.87 15.54
N THR A 2 -9.13 -17.47 14.79
CA THR A 2 -9.22 -17.28 13.35
C THR A 2 -8.98 -18.59 12.62
N THR A 3 -9.91 -19.03 11.78
CA THR A 3 -9.75 -20.23 10.97
C THR A 3 -8.84 -19.97 9.76
N ILE A 4 -8.33 -21.06 9.14
CA ILE A 4 -7.54 -20.95 7.90
C ILE A 4 -8.37 -20.29 6.80
N ARG A 5 -9.64 -20.66 6.67
CA ARG A 5 -10.57 -20.07 5.69
C ARG A 5 -10.74 -18.57 5.91
N SER A 6 -10.89 -18.16 7.16
CA SER A 6 -11.03 -16.75 7.55
C SER A 6 -9.76 -15.96 7.22
N ARG A 7 -8.58 -16.53 7.51
CA ARG A 7 -7.30 -15.89 7.20
C ARG A 7 -7.08 -15.70 5.70
N LYS A 8 -7.44 -16.72 4.91
CA LYS A 8 -7.37 -16.63 3.44
C LYS A 8 -8.29 -15.54 2.90
N ALA A 9 -9.51 -15.44 3.45
CA ALA A 9 -10.46 -14.40 3.05
C ALA A 9 -9.94 -12.99 3.38
N LYS A 10 -9.33 -12.80 4.56
CA LYS A 10 -8.72 -11.51 4.94
C LYS A 10 -7.58 -11.13 4.00
N GLY A 11 -6.74 -12.09 3.64
CA GLY A 11 -5.65 -11.86 2.69
C GLY A 11 -6.15 -11.44 1.32
N ARG A 12 -7.19 -12.10 0.81
CA ARG A 12 -7.81 -11.75 -0.48
C ARG A 12 -8.42 -10.35 -0.43
N ARG A 13 -9.09 -9.99 0.65
CA ARG A 13 -9.67 -8.64 0.79
C ARG A 13 -8.59 -7.57 0.75
N LEU A 14 -7.45 -7.81 1.36
CA LEU A 14 -6.32 -6.87 1.31
C LEU A 14 -5.77 -6.74 -0.11
N GLN A 15 -5.59 -7.86 -0.82
CA GLN A 15 -5.16 -7.85 -2.22
C GLN A 15 -6.14 -7.08 -3.10
N ASP A 16 -7.44 -7.34 -2.93
CA ASP A 16 -8.49 -6.65 -3.68
C ASP A 16 -8.49 -5.15 -3.40
N TRP A 17 -8.29 -4.76 -2.13
CA TRP A 17 -8.21 -3.36 -1.75
C TRP A 17 -7.02 -2.66 -2.42
N VAL A 18 -5.86 -3.31 -2.45
CA VAL A 18 -4.67 -2.77 -3.11
C VAL A 18 -4.93 -2.61 -4.61
N ARG A 19 -5.45 -3.65 -5.27
CA ARG A 19 -5.80 -3.62 -6.69
C ARG A 19 -6.75 -2.46 -7.00
N ASP A 20 -7.85 -2.37 -6.27
CA ASP A 20 -8.87 -1.37 -6.53
C ASP A 20 -8.37 0.04 -6.26
N SER A 21 -7.53 0.21 -5.23
CA SER A 21 -6.91 1.50 -4.91
C SER A 21 -5.99 1.96 -6.04
N LEU A 22 -5.17 1.06 -6.57
CA LEU A 22 -4.28 1.39 -7.69
C LEU A 22 -5.06 1.71 -8.97
N ARG A 23 -6.11 0.95 -9.27
CA ARG A 23 -6.97 1.22 -10.42
C ARG A 23 -7.66 2.59 -10.28
N GLY A 24 -8.10 2.93 -9.09
CA GLY A 24 -8.73 4.22 -8.83
C GLY A 24 -7.77 5.40 -8.89
N LEU A 25 -6.51 5.17 -8.52
CA LEU A 25 -5.50 6.23 -8.50
C LEU A 25 -4.90 6.50 -9.90
N PHE A 26 -4.63 5.44 -10.65
CA PHE A 26 -4.01 5.52 -11.98
C PHE A 26 -5.06 5.29 -13.05
N LEU A 27 -5.83 6.34 -13.36
CA LEU A 27 -7.00 6.25 -14.23
C LEU A 27 -6.68 5.91 -15.70
N THR A 28 -5.42 6.04 -16.10
CA THR A 28 -4.99 5.66 -17.45
C THR A 28 -4.80 4.15 -17.60
N LEU A 29 -4.78 3.41 -16.49
CA LEU A 29 -4.63 1.96 -16.53
C LEU A 29 -5.97 1.28 -16.72
N THR A 30 -5.95 0.17 -17.46
CA THR A 30 -7.13 -0.70 -17.61
C THR A 30 -7.14 -1.75 -16.51
N ASP A 31 -8.25 -2.47 -16.41
CA ASP A 31 -8.36 -3.55 -15.43
C ASP A 31 -7.33 -4.66 -15.67
N ASP A 32 -6.89 -4.85 -16.91
CA ASP A 32 -5.87 -5.84 -17.24
C ASP A 32 -4.47 -5.43 -16.76
N ASP A 33 -4.24 -4.16 -16.47
CA ASP A 33 -2.95 -3.68 -16.02
C ASP A 33 -2.67 -3.99 -14.55
N VAL A 34 -3.73 -4.17 -13.74
CA VAL A 34 -3.62 -4.42 -12.30
C VAL A 34 -4.56 -5.57 -11.93
N LYS A 35 -4.00 -6.72 -11.59
CA LYS A 35 -4.78 -7.93 -11.28
C LYS A 35 -4.26 -8.58 -10.01
N VAL A 36 -5.17 -9.20 -9.24
CA VAL A 36 -4.74 -10.06 -8.13
C VAL A 36 -4.29 -11.41 -8.68
N ALA A 37 -3.29 -12.01 -8.00
CA ALA A 37 -2.82 -13.35 -8.35
C ALA A 37 -3.92 -14.38 -8.12
N ILE A 38 -3.98 -15.36 -9.00
CA ILE A 38 -4.87 -16.52 -8.84
C ILE A 38 -4.24 -17.46 -7.81
N MET A 39 -5.07 -18.17 -7.04
CA MET A 39 -4.60 -19.13 -6.05
C MET A 39 -3.59 -20.11 -6.68
N GLY A 40 -2.44 -20.25 -6.04
CA GLY A 40 -1.36 -21.09 -6.51
C GLY A 40 -0.46 -20.45 -7.57
N GLU A 41 -0.80 -19.27 -8.04
CA GLU A 41 0.02 -18.55 -9.01
C GLU A 41 1.29 -18.02 -8.33
N ARG A 42 2.43 -18.16 -9.00
CA ARG A 42 3.71 -17.67 -8.50
C ARG A 42 3.88 -16.19 -8.78
N GLY A 43 4.74 -15.54 -8.00
CA GLY A 43 5.09 -14.13 -8.15
C GLY A 43 4.39 -13.27 -7.12
N THR A 44 4.20 -12.01 -7.48
CA THR A 44 3.60 -11.01 -6.58
C THR A 44 2.11 -11.26 -6.36
N ASP A 45 1.60 -10.83 -5.21
CA ASP A 45 0.18 -10.97 -4.88
C ASP A 45 -0.73 -10.10 -5.74
N VAL A 46 -0.23 -8.93 -6.13
CA VAL A 46 -0.92 -8.06 -7.09
C VAL A 46 0.00 -7.92 -8.30
N LYS A 47 -0.48 -8.32 -9.46
CA LYS A 47 0.31 -8.35 -10.68
C LYS A 47 0.11 -7.08 -11.47
N LEU A 48 1.21 -6.46 -11.86
CA LEU A 48 1.22 -5.23 -12.63
C LEU A 48 1.77 -5.50 -14.03
N SER A 49 1.10 -4.94 -15.04
CA SER A 49 1.60 -4.94 -16.40
C SER A 49 2.86 -4.06 -16.52
N LYS A 50 3.55 -4.14 -17.65
CA LYS A 50 4.68 -3.23 -17.93
C LYS A 50 4.24 -1.76 -17.83
N GLN A 51 3.05 -1.46 -18.33
CA GLN A 51 2.50 -0.10 -18.27
C GLN A 51 2.26 0.35 -16.83
N ALA A 52 1.67 -0.52 -16.02
CA ALA A 52 1.43 -0.22 -14.60
C ALA A 52 2.74 -0.04 -13.84
N LYS A 53 3.76 -0.84 -14.12
CA LYS A 53 5.06 -0.73 -13.45
C LYS A 53 5.79 0.58 -13.75
N LYS A 54 5.49 1.22 -14.85
CA LYS A 54 6.03 2.55 -15.14
C LYS A 54 5.49 3.60 -14.17
N LEU A 55 4.25 3.42 -13.71
CA LEU A 55 3.59 4.34 -12.79
C LEU A 55 3.79 3.94 -11.33
N PHE A 56 3.84 2.66 -11.05
CA PHE A 56 3.99 2.11 -9.71
C PHE A 56 5.02 0.97 -9.73
N PRO A 57 6.32 1.31 -9.66
CA PRO A 57 7.41 0.34 -9.89
C PRO A 57 7.73 -0.51 -8.67
N TYR A 58 6.75 -1.26 -8.16
CA TYR A 58 6.91 -2.06 -6.95
C TYR A 58 6.42 -3.49 -7.17
N ASP A 59 7.11 -4.42 -6.55
CA ASP A 59 6.68 -5.80 -6.44
C ASP A 59 5.84 -5.91 -5.17
N ILE A 60 4.56 -6.26 -5.33
CA ILE A 60 3.57 -6.12 -4.28
C ILE A 60 3.35 -7.45 -3.58
N GLU A 61 3.53 -7.46 -2.26
CA GLU A 61 3.19 -8.56 -1.39
C GLU A 61 2.16 -8.07 -0.38
N CYS A 62 1.11 -8.85 -0.14
CA CYS A 62 0.05 -8.50 0.79
C CYS A 62 0.01 -9.51 1.93
N LYS A 63 0.07 -9.00 3.15
CA LYS A 63 0.06 -9.85 4.33
C LYS A 63 -0.88 -9.23 5.37
N ASN A 64 -1.92 -9.97 5.73
CA ASN A 64 -2.83 -9.58 6.80
C ASN A 64 -2.56 -10.51 7.99
N ALA A 65 -2.14 -9.96 9.12
CA ALA A 65 -1.81 -10.75 10.30
C ALA A 65 -2.15 -9.99 11.57
N GLU A 66 -2.50 -10.72 12.62
CA GLU A 66 -2.84 -10.15 13.93
C GLU A 66 -1.61 -9.80 14.77
N GLY A 67 -0.43 -10.32 14.42
CA GLY A 67 0.78 -10.20 15.22
C GLY A 67 1.52 -8.87 15.10
N TRP A 68 0.95 -7.85 14.46
CA TRP A 68 1.66 -6.60 14.20
C TRP A 68 1.27 -5.45 15.13
N THR A 69 0.80 -5.78 16.31
CA THR A 69 0.35 -4.81 17.31
C THR A 69 1.43 -3.77 17.63
N LYS A 70 2.68 -4.22 17.80
CA LYS A 70 3.80 -3.31 18.15
C LYS A 70 4.07 -2.30 17.04
N ILE A 71 3.95 -2.71 15.77
CA ILE A 71 4.14 -1.84 14.63
C ILE A 71 3.04 -0.78 14.58
N TYR A 72 1.79 -1.20 14.73
CA TYR A 72 0.66 -0.27 14.74
C TYR A 72 0.72 0.67 15.94
N ASN A 73 1.13 0.19 17.10
CA ASN A 73 1.31 1.06 18.27
C ASN A 73 2.37 2.13 18.01
N ALA A 74 3.47 1.77 17.36
CA ALA A 74 4.50 2.75 17.00
C ALA A 74 3.97 3.76 15.97
N TYR A 75 3.20 3.30 15.01
CA TYR A 75 2.55 4.18 14.02
C TYR A 75 1.59 5.16 14.69
N ASP A 76 0.73 4.66 15.58
CA ASP A 76 -0.22 5.50 16.32
C ASP A 76 0.51 6.53 17.18
N GLN A 77 1.64 6.15 17.76
CA GLN A 77 2.49 7.05 18.53
C GLN A 77 3.02 8.19 17.66
N ALA A 78 3.52 7.87 16.47
CA ALA A 78 3.99 8.87 15.51
C ALA A 78 2.84 9.79 15.07
N ASP A 79 1.67 9.22 14.82
CA ASP A 79 0.48 9.97 14.42
C ASP A 79 0.02 10.95 15.50
N GLY A 80 0.24 10.63 16.78
CA GLY A 80 -0.13 11.47 17.91
C GLY A 80 0.76 12.68 18.12
N HIS A 81 1.89 12.81 17.41
CA HIS A 81 2.83 13.93 17.61
C HIS A 81 2.42 15.22 16.90
N GLY A 82 1.53 15.18 15.93
CA GLY A 82 1.12 16.38 15.20
C GLY A 82 0.32 16.10 13.95
N ASP A 83 0.33 17.06 13.03
CA ASP A 83 -0.50 17.02 11.82
C ASP A 83 0.24 16.50 10.58
N ASP A 84 1.52 16.22 10.72
CA ASP A 84 2.30 15.65 9.61
C ASP A 84 2.01 14.17 9.44
N HIS A 85 2.35 13.64 8.26
CA HIS A 85 2.16 12.22 7.99
C HIS A 85 3.10 11.36 8.83
N PRO A 86 2.59 10.35 9.54
CA PRO A 86 3.44 9.49 10.34
C PRO A 86 4.33 8.61 9.46
N VAL A 87 5.54 8.35 9.92
CA VAL A 87 6.39 7.32 9.35
C VAL A 87 7.12 6.63 10.49
N VAL A 88 7.22 5.31 10.42
CA VAL A 88 7.94 4.51 11.41
C VAL A 88 9.07 3.77 10.70
N PHE A 89 10.28 4.00 11.13
CA PHE A 89 11.42 3.21 10.67
C PHE A 89 11.62 2.04 11.63
N ILE A 90 11.69 0.84 11.09
CA ILE A 90 11.93 -0.37 11.89
C ILE A 90 13.20 -1.05 11.44
N LYS A 91 13.83 -1.77 12.34
CA LYS A 91 15.05 -2.50 12.03
C LYS A 91 15.21 -3.69 12.95
N MET A 92 15.64 -4.81 12.41
CA MET A 92 16.16 -5.93 13.16
C MET A 92 17.68 -5.99 13.02
N ASN A 93 18.36 -6.61 13.99
CA ASN A 93 19.80 -6.79 13.90
C ASN A 93 20.17 -7.51 12.60
N ARG A 94 21.21 -7.02 11.93
CA ARG A 94 21.74 -7.59 10.67
C ARG A 94 20.77 -7.51 9.49
N ARG A 95 19.71 -6.72 9.61
CA ARG A 95 18.77 -6.47 8.52
C ARG A 95 18.75 -4.98 8.19
N LYS A 96 18.42 -4.66 6.95
CA LYS A 96 18.29 -3.25 6.55
C LYS A 96 17.04 -2.63 7.18
N PRO A 97 17.04 -1.33 7.46
CA PRO A 97 15.85 -0.66 7.95
C PRO A 97 14.73 -0.67 6.91
N LEU A 98 13.50 -0.74 7.40
CA LEU A 98 12.30 -0.60 6.58
C LEU A 98 11.49 0.59 7.09
N ALA A 99 10.70 1.19 6.22
CA ALA A 99 9.81 2.29 6.59
C ALA A 99 8.36 1.83 6.52
N ILE A 100 7.58 2.21 7.51
CA ILE A 100 6.14 1.95 7.59
C ILE A 100 5.41 3.28 7.45
N ILE A 101 4.53 3.36 6.49
CA ILE A 101 3.82 4.58 6.12
C ILE A 101 2.39 4.20 5.74
N ASP A 102 1.46 5.12 5.88
CA ASP A 102 0.09 4.90 5.44
C ASP A 102 0.05 4.48 3.97
N ALA A 103 -0.68 3.39 3.67
CA ALA A 103 -0.69 2.82 2.33
C ALA A 103 -1.27 3.77 1.29
N LYS A 104 -2.34 4.48 1.60
CA LYS A 104 -2.93 5.46 0.67
C LYS A 104 -1.98 6.61 0.40
N HIS A 105 -1.34 7.11 1.45
CA HIS A 105 -0.36 8.18 1.31
C HIS A 105 0.81 7.73 0.43
N PHE A 106 1.32 6.53 0.67
CA PHE A 106 2.39 5.96 -0.15
C PHE A 106 2.01 5.86 -1.63
N MET A 107 0.81 5.35 -1.92
CA MET A 107 0.32 5.24 -3.29
C MET A 107 0.20 6.61 -3.97
N LYS A 108 -0.33 7.59 -3.26
CA LYS A 108 -0.50 8.95 -3.78
C LYS A 108 0.84 9.63 -4.06
N LEU A 109 1.86 9.38 -3.23
CA LEU A 109 3.20 9.90 -3.48
C LEU A 109 3.75 9.42 -4.83
N ASN A 110 3.43 8.20 -5.23
CA ASN A 110 3.84 7.66 -6.53
C ASN A 110 3.09 8.29 -7.70
N ASN A 111 1.95 8.89 -7.46
CA ASN A 111 1.19 9.59 -8.50
C ASN A 111 1.59 11.07 -8.64
N VAL A 112 2.27 11.63 -7.64
CA VAL A 112 2.67 13.04 -7.63
C VAL A 112 3.58 13.38 -8.83
N GLY A 113 4.44 12.44 -9.26
CA GLY A 113 5.32 12.66 -10.41
C GLY A 113 4.61 12.97 -11.72
N PHE A 114 3.32 12.69 -11.84
CA PHE A 114 2.51 12.95 -13.03
C PHE A 114 1.60 14.15 -12.86
N ILE A 115 1.66 14.84 -11.71
CA ILE A 115 0.87 16.02 -11.41
C ILE A 115 1.78 17.23 -11.55
N THR A 116 1.57 18.01 -12.60
CA THR A 116 2.35 19.22 -12.87
C THR A 116 1.76 20.45 -12.17
N ASP A 117 0.50 20.39 -11.76
CA ASP A 117 -0.21 21.46 -11.08
C ASP A 117 -0.09 21.31 -9.56
N PRO A 118 0.58 22.24 -8.85
CA PRO A 118 0.72 22.16 -7.40
C PRO A 118 -0.60 22.03 -6.63
N ILE A 119 -1.67 22.63 -7.14
CA ILE A 119 -3.00 22.56 -6.52
C ILE A 119 -3.49 21.10 -6.48
N LYS A 120 -3.22 20.33 -7.53
CA LYS A 120 -3.62 18.92 -7.59
C LYS A 120 -2.86 18.08 -6.56
N VAL A 121 -1.63 18.44 -6.23
CA VAL A 121 -0.86 17.76 -5.20
C VAL A 121 -1.53 17.86 -3.84
N GLU A 122 -2.13 18.99 -3.53
CA GLU A 122 -2.83 19.20 -2.26
C GLU A 122 -4.02 18.26 -2.08
N TYR A 123 -4.69 17.89 -3.16
CA TYR A 123 -5.81 16.95 -3.09
C TYR A 123 -5.41 15.54 -2.65
N LEU A 124 -4.12 15.23 -2.73
CA LEU A 124 -3.61 13.93 -2.33
C LEU A 124 -3.37 13.84 -0.82
N ASP A 125 -3.36 14.97 -0.12
CA ASP A 125 -3.16 15.00 1.33
C ASP A 125 -4.52 14.96 2.04
N GLU A 126 -4.95 13.77 2.42
CA GLU A 126 -6.24 13.57 3.08
C GLU A 126 -6.32 14.23 4.45
N ARG A 127 -5.20 14.55 5.08
CA ARG A 127 -5.15 15.15 6.41
C ARG A 127 -5.54 16.62 6.40
N LYS A 128 -5.51 17.24 5.24
CA LYS A 128 -5.88 18.67 5.08
C LYS A 128 -7.36 18.89 4.83
N ARG A 129 -8.14 17.84 4.82
CA ARG A 129 -9.58 17.92 4.59
C ARG A 129 -10.33 18.29 5.86
#